data_53e0832489939272e2af15724e62ec50
#
_entry.id   53e0832489939272e2af15724e62ec50
#
_cell.length_a   1.000
_cell.length_b   1.000
_cell.length_c   1.000
_cell.angle_alpha   90.00
_cell.angle_beta   90.00
_cell.angle_gamma   90.00
#
_symmetry.space_group_name_H-M   'P 1'
#
loop_
_entity.id
_entity.type
_entity.pdbx_description
1 polymer ?
#
loop_
_entity_poly.entity_id
_entity_poly.type
_entity_poly.pdbx_seq_one_letter_code
_entity_poly.pdbx_strand_id
1 'polypeptide(L)'
;ERMDLDVDVSRLKLMKADHQSKQYQMEDNLLKYFPEQIEKHKSFIKGLEADMETLAAHPHPADSFAGMEVRGDTLTDKENAGAALLDACKEVKNAEPVQVGSYRGFAMSVSFDAFRQEYTLQLKGQMTHQATLGVDPRGNLTRIDNALAQMPQRLESVKAQLDNLYQQQAAAKEEVGRPFP
;
A
#
# COMPACT_ATOMS: atom_id res chain seq x y z
N GLU A 1 -22.01 -19.93 52.60
CA GLU A 1 -21.55 -18.57 52.75
C GLU A 1 -20.04 -18.43 52.48
N ARG A 2 -19.24 -19.32 53.10
CA ARG A 2 -17.79 -19.28 52.92
C ARG A 2 -17.36 -19.62 51.50
N MET A 3 -18.08 -20.53 50.83
CA MET A 3 -17.81 -20.89 49.42
C MET A 3 -18.13 -19.73 48.47
N ASP A 4 -19.21 -18.99 48.72
CA ASP A 4 -19.58 -17.85 47.90
C ASP A 4 -18.55 -16.73 47.98
N LEU A 5 -18.01 -16.45 49.14
CA LEU A 5 -16.95 -15.48 49.36
C LEU A 5 -15.66 -15.85 48.65
N ASP A 6 -15.28 -17.14 48.68
CA ASP A 6 -14.09 -17.64 47.99
C ASP A 6 -14.24 -17.53 46.48
N VAL A 7 -15.43 -17.81 45.92
CA VAL A 7 -15.74 -17.64 44.51
C VAL A 7 -15.65 -16.16 44.11
N ASP A 8 -16.19 -15.25 44.90
CA ASP A 8 -16.16 -13.81 44.62
C ASP A 8 -14.73 -13.28 44.65
N VAL A 9 -13.91 -13.71 45.60
CA VAL A 9 -12.48 -13.32 45.69
C VAL A 9 -11.72 -13.85 44.48
N SER A 10 -11.96 -15.10 44.06
CA SER A 10 -11.33 -15.67 42.88
C SER A 10 -11.72 -14.92 41.62
N ARG A 11 -12.99 -14.53 41.45
CA ARG A 11 -13.47 -13.74 40.33
C ARG A 11 -12.81 -12.38 40.28
N LEU A 12 -12.68 -11.67 41.41
CA LEU A 12 -12.00 -10.37 41.48
C LEU A 12 -10.52 -10.50 41.10
N LYS A 13 -9.83 -11.55 41.53
CA LYS A 13 -8.44 -11.80 41.15
C LYS A 13 -8.29 -12.01 39.67
N LEU A 14 -9.20 -12.77 39.03
CA LEU A 14 -9.19 -13.01 37.58
C LEU A 14 -9.44 -11.70 36.82
N MET A 15 -10.41 -10.90 37.26
CA MET A 15 -10.69 -9.61 36.64
C MET A 15 -9.51 -8.65 36.75
N LYS A 16 -8.83 -8.63 37.88
CA LYS A 16 -7.62 -7.79 38.07
C LYS A 16 -6.48 -8.26 37.18
N ALA A 17 -6.26 -9.58 37.06
CA ALA A 17 -5.23 -10.14 36.20
C ALA A 17 -5.51 -9.83 34.72
N ASP A 18 -6.78 -9.93 34.29
CA ASP A 18 -7.21 -9.58 32.93
C ASP A 18 -6.97 -8.10 32.64
N HIS A 19 -7.33 -7.21 33.58
CA HIS A 19 -7.08 -5.78 33.45
C HIS A 19 -5.59 -5.47 33.34
N GLN A 20 -4.73 -6.09 34.14
CA GLN A 20 -3.29 -5.92 34.08
C GLN A 20 -2.71 -6.41 32.76
N SER A 21 -3.20 -7.55 32.26
CA SER A 21 -2.78 -8.10 30.96
C SER A 21 -3.11 -7.13 29.82
N LYS A 22 -4.32 -6.55 29.83
CA LYS A 22 -4.72 -5.54 28.84
C LYS A 22 -3.88 -4.27 28.95
N GLN A 23 -3.55 -3.84 30.16
CA GLN A 23 -2.67 -2.67 30.36
C GLN A 23 -1.27 -2.91 29.80
N TYR A 24 -0.67 -4.07 30.03
CA TYR A 24 0.63 -4.40 29.48
C TYR A 24 0.60 -4.42 27.95
N GLN A 25 -0.47 -4.94 27.36
CA GLN A 25 -0.62 -4.93 25.91
C GLN A 25 -0.75 -3.52 25.36
N MET A 26 -1.52 -2.66 26.03
CA MET A 26 -1.66 -1.25 25.64
C MET A 26 -0.33 -0.50 25.77
N GLU A 27 0.42 -0.74 26.85
CA GLU A 27 1.73 -0.14 27.03
C GLU A 27 2.71 -0.58 25.95
N ASP A 28 2.72 -1.87 25.60
CA ASP A 28 3.54 -2.40 24.52
C ASP A 28 3.16 -1.76 23.17
N ASN A 29 1.87 -1.63 22.90
CA ASN A 29 1.38 -0.95 21.71
C ASN A 29 1.82 0.51 21.65
N LEU A 30 1.79 1.23 22.79
CA LEU A 30 2.26 2.61 22.86
C LEU A 30 3.75 2.74 22.61
N LEU A 31 4.54 1.76 23.05
CA LEU A 31 6.00 1.80 22.93
C LEU A 31 6.51 1.30 21.57
N LYS A 32 5.79 0.38 20.94
CA LYS A 32 6.26 -0.31 19.72
C LYS A 32 5.30 -0.16 18.55
N TYR A 33 4.07 -0.62 18.70
CA TYR A 33 3.13 -0.73 17.59
C TYR A 33 2.77 0.65 16.99
N PHE A 34 2.32 1.58 17.82
CA PHE A 34 1.92 2.89 17.31
C PHE A 34 3.08 3.68 16.72
N PRO A 35 4.26 3.78 17.37
CA PRO A 35 5.39 4.46 16.75
C PRO A 35 5.82 3.84 15.42
N GLU A 36 5.87 2.51 15.32
CA GLU A 36 6.21 1.81 14.08
C GLU A 36 5.21 2.10 12.97
N GLN A 37 3.91 1.99 13.26
CA GLN A 37 2.87 2.23 12.28
C GLN A 37 2.83 3.70 11.84
N ILE A 38 3.01 4.61 12.76
CA ILE A 38 3.06 6.05 12.46
C ILE A 38 4.23 6.36 11.52
N GLU A 39 5.42 5.86 11.82
CA GLU A 39 6.59 6.06 10.96
C GLU A 39 6.41 5.43 9.58
N LYS A 40 5.84 4.24 9.53
CA LYS A 40 5.53 3.54 8.29
C LYS A 40 4.57 4.35 7.41
N HIS A 41 3.52 4.90 8.00
CA HIS A 41 2.55 5.73 7.27
C HIS A 41 3.15 7.05 6.83
N LYS A 42 3.99 7.68 7.65
CA LYS A 42 4.72 8.90 7.28
C LYS A 42 5.65 8.66 6.09
N SER A 43 6.38 7.55 6.10
CA SER A 43 7.24 7.15 4.98
C SER A 43 6.43 6.91 3.71
N PHE A 44 5.27 6.29 3.85
CA PHE A 44 4.36 6.04 2.75
C PHE A 44 3.85 7.35 2.12
N ILE A 45 3.47 8.31 2.96
CA ILE A 45 3.05 9.65 2.52
C ILE A 45 4.17 10.34 1.75
N LYS A 46 5.39 10.33 2.27
CA LYS A 46 6.54 10.91 1.59
C LYS A 46 6.80 10.26 0.23
N GLY A 47 6.71 8.93 0.17
CA GLY A 47 6.88 8.18 -1.06
C GLY A 47 5.83 8.53 -2.10
N LEU A 48 4.55 8.61 -1.70
CA LEU A 48 3.47 9.01 -2.60
C LEU A 48 3.63 10.45 -3.11
N GLU A 49 4.00 11.37 -2.22
CA GLU A 49 4.24 12.77 -2.61
C GLU A 49 5.38 12.88 -3.63
N ALA A 50 6.47 12.13 -3.42
CA ALA A 50 7.59 12.09 -4.35
C ALA A 50 7.16 11.51 -5.71
N ASP A 51 6.37 10.46 -5.72
CA ASP A 51 5.87 9.84 -6.94
C ASP A 51 4.88 10.75 -7.68
N MET A 52 4.07 11.51 -6.96
CA MET A 52 3.19 12.52 -7.56
C MET A 52 3.99 13.62 -8.24
N GLU A 53 5.12 14.04 -7.66
CA GLU A 53 6.03 15.00 -8.29
C GLU A 53 6.66 14.42 -9.54
N THR A 54 7.09 13.15 -9.50
CA THR A 54 7.62 12.43 -10.66
C THR A 54 6.60 12.39 -11.80
N LEU A 55 5.35 12.05 -11.47
CA LEU A 55 4.28 12.01 -12.45
C LEU A 55 4.01 13.38 -13.06
N ALA A 56 4.00 14.44 -12.25
CA ALA A 56 3.80 15.80 -12.69
C ALA A 56 4.95 16.30 -13.59
N ALA A 57 6.18 15.82 -13.38
CA ALA A 57 7.33 16.13 -14.20
C ALA A 57 7.31 15.41 -15.56
N HIS A 58 6.50 14.36 -15.70
CA HIS A 58 6.37 13.57 -16.93
C HIS A 58 4.90 13.50 -17.39
N PRO A 59 4.26 14.64 -17.68
CA PRO A 59 2.84 14.66 -18.06
C PRO A 59 2.67 14.16 -19.49
N HIS A 60 1.43 13.79 -19.81
CA HIS A 60 1.08 13.60 -21.21
C HIS A 60 1.16 14.95 -21.93
N PRO A 61 1.76 14.99 -23.13
CA PRO A 61 1.62 16.17 -23.96
C PRO A 61 0.16 16.44 -24.28
N ALA A 62 -0.20 17.70 -24.57
CA ALA A 62 -1.58 18.05 -24.91
C ALA A 62 -2.10 17.18 -26.06
N ASP A 63 -3.22 16.49 -25.82
CA ASP A 63 -3.91 15.62 -26.79
C ASP A 63 -3.05 14.49 -27.37
N SER A 64 -1.97 14.08 -26.67
CA SER A 64 -1.12 13.01 -27.17
C SER A 64 -0.61 12.10 -26.05
N PHE A 65 -0.06 10.96 -26.47
CA PHE A 65 0.51 9.96 -25.57
C PHE A 65 1.91 10.39 -25.12
N ALA A 66 2.23 10.16 -23.84
CA ALA A 66 3.53 10.56 -23.24
C ALA A 66 4.72 9.76 -23.76
N GLY A 67 4.48 8.63 -24.41
CA GLY A 67 5.53 7.72 -24.80
C GLY A 67 5.84 6.69 -23.72
N MET A 68 6.33 5.53 -24.14
CA MET A 68 6.69 4.43 -23.25
C MET A 68 7.94 3.75 -23.80
N GLU A 69 8.87 3.42 -22.92
CA GLU A 69 10.01 2.58 -23.30
C GLU A 69 9.68 1.13 -22.93
N VAL A 70 9.79 0.23 -23.93
CA VAL A 70 9.62 -1.21 -23.73
C VAL A 70 10.81 -1.91 -24.35
N ARG A 71 11.58 -2.65 -23.56
CA ARG A 71 12.75 -3.41 -23.99
C ARG A 71 13.77 -2.57 -24.77
N GLY A 72 13.96 -1.32 -24.36
CA GLY A 72 14.91 -0.41 -24.98
C GLY A 72 14.34 0.39 -26.14
N ASP A 73 13.17 0.08 -26.65
CA ASP A 73 12.51 0.83 -27.72
C ASP A 73 11.57 1.88 -27.15
N THR A 74 11.71 3.11 -27.61
CA THR A 74 10.80 4.19 -27.23
C THR A 74 9.62 4.24 -28.20
N LEU A 75 8.43 4.02 -27.68
CA LEU A 75 7.19 3.95 -28.45
C LEU A 75 6.34 5.19 -28.15
N THR A 76 5.97 5.91 -29.20
CA THR A 76 5.22 7.16 -29.10
C THR A 76 3.75 7.00 -29.45
N ASP A 77 3.36 5.84 -29.97
CA ASP A 77 1.99 5.51 -30.29
C ASP A 77 1.42 4.56 -29.21
N LYS A 78 0.24 4.90 -28.72
CA LYS A 78 -0.43 4.16 -27.63
C LYS A 78 -0.69 2.71 -27.97
N GLU A 79 -1.14 2.44 -29.19
CA GLU A 79 -1.44 1.10 -29.66
C GLU A 79 -0.17 0.26 -29.78
N ASN A 80 0.88 0.83 -30.37
CA ASN A 80 2.17 0.15 -30.50
C ASN A 80 2.81 -0.12 -29.13
N ALA A 81 2.72 0.81 -28.21
CA ALA A 81 3.21 0.63 -26.84
C ALA A 81 2.48 -0.51 -26.14
N GLY A 82 1.16 -0.55 -26.26
CA GLY A 82 0.34 -1.63 -25.70
C GLY A 82 0.68 -2.99 -26.28
N ALA A 83 0.88 -3.06 -27.60
CA ALA A 83 1.24 -4.29 -28.27
C ALA A 83 2.64 -4.79 -27.86
N ALA A 84 3.60 -3.88 -27.76
CA ALA A 84 4.97 -4.21 -27.32
C ALA A 84 4.97 -4.69 -25.86
N LEU A 85 4.16 -4.10 -25.02
CA LEU A 85 4.01 -4.52 -23.62
C LEU A 85 3.43 -5.92 -23.51
N LEU A 86 2.41 -6.26 -24.30
CA LEU A 86 1.84 -7.60 -24.35
C LEU A 86 2.85 -8.62 -24.85
N ASP A 87 3.65 -8.28 -25.85
CA ASP A 87 4.73 -9.15 -26.31
C ASP A 87 5.77 -9.40 -25.23
N ALA A 88 6.11 -8.38 -24.46
CA ALA A 88 7.01 -8.53 -23.32
C ALA A 88 6.42 -9.46 -22.25
N CYS A 89 5.11 -9.39 -22.02
CA CYS A 89 4.42 -10.27 -21.06
C CYS A 89 4.52 -11.74 -21.43
N LYS A 90 4.53 -12.07 -22.71
CA LYS A 90 4.59 -13.47 -23.18
C LYS A 90 5.83 -14.22 -22.71
N GLU A 91 6.91 -13.51 -22.40
CA GLU A 91 8.15 -14.09 -21.90
C GLU A 91 8.19 -14.22 -20.38
N VAL A 92 7.23 -13.62 -19.68
CA VAL A 92 7.14 -13.67 -18.21
C VAL A 92 6.24 -14.83 -17.80
N LYS A 93 6.81 -15.80 -17.08
CA LYS A 93 6.12 -17.08 -16.80
C LYS A 93 5.96 -17.39 -15.33
N ASN A 94 6.45 -16.54 -14.44
CA ASN A 94 6.38 -16.79 -12.99
C ASN A 94 6.08 -15.53 -12.20
N ALA A 95 5.94 -15.70 -10.87
CA ALA A 95 5.55 -14.63 -9.97
C ALA A 95 6.66 -13.62 -9.69
N GLU A 96 7.89 -13.89 -10.10
CA GLU A 96 9.00 -12.97 -9.90
C GLU A 96 8.93 -11.84 -10.93
N PRO A 97 8.89 -10.56 -10.50
CA PRO A 97 8.80 -9.45 -11.44
C PRO A 97 10.05 -9.32 -12.33
N VAL A 98 9.81 -9.09 -13.61
CA VAL A 98 10.85 -8.86 -14.60
C VAL A 98 10.70 -7.46 -15.15
N GLN A 99 11.76 -6.66 -15.11
CA GLN A 99 11.75 -5.31 -15.65
C GLN A 99 11.61 -5.35 -17.17
N VAL A 100 10.63 -4.59 -17.69
CA VAL A 100 10.31 -4.57 -19.11
C VAL A 100 10.47 -3.21 -19.76
N GLY A 101 10.60 -2.15 -18.98
CA GLY A 101 10.76 -0.81 -19.53
C GLY A 101 10.49 0.29 -18.52
N SER A 102 10.04 1.44 -19.01
CA SER A 102 9.69 2.58 -18.17
C SER A 102 8.54 3.39 -18.79
N TYR A 103 7.81 4.09 -17.92
CA TYR A 103 6.67 4.92 -18.33
C TYR A 103 6.52 6.10 -17.37
N ARG A 104 6.53 7.31 -17.91
CA ARG A 104 6.31 8.57 -17.17
C ARG A 104 7.17 8.69 -15.91
N GLY A 105 8.45 8.27 -16.01
CA GLY A 105 9.40 8.33 -14.92
C GLY A 105 9.38 7.13 -13.96
N PHE A 106 8.51 6.14 -14.19
CA PHE A 106 8.42 4.94 -13.37
C PHE A 106 8.99 3.73 -14.11
N ALA A 107 9.76 2.92 -13.41
CA ALA A 107 10.26 1.66 -13.97
C ALA A 107 9.12 0.64 -14.00
N MET A 108 8.96 -0.05 -15.14
CA MET A 108 7.93 -1.07 -15.32
C MET A 108 8.50 -2.47 -15.14
N SER A 109 7.83 -3.28 -14.34
CA SER A 109 8.11 -4.71 -14.18
C SER A 109 6.82 -5.50 -14.32
N VAL A 110 6.91 -6.71 -14.87
CA VAL A 110 5.75 -7.58 -15.07
C VAL A 110 5.97 -8.89 -14.34
N SER A 111 4.93 -9.38 -13.68
CA SER A 111 4.89 -10.70 -13.07
C SER A 111 3.66 -11.45 -13.56
N PHE A 112 3.72 -12.78 -13.54
CA PHE A 112 2.61 -13.63 -13.91
C PHE A 112 2.05 -14.36 -12.69
N ASP A 113 0.76 -14.20 -12.45
CA ASP A 113 0.02 -14.93 -11.43
C ASP A 113 -0.57 -16.20 -12.08
N ALA A 114 0.08 -17.34 -11.83
CA ALA A 114 -0.35 -18.62 -12.40
C ALA A 114 -1.70 -19.08 -11.86
N PHE A 115 -2.07 -18.67 -10.65
CA PHE A 115 -3.34 -19.03 -10.04
C PHE A 115 -4.52 -18.31 -10.72
N ARG A 116 -4.37 -17.01 -10.96
CA ARG A 116 -5.38 -16.20 -11.65
C ARG A 116 -5.21 -16.15 -13.14
N GLN A 117 -4.07 -16.62 -13.64
CA GLN A 117 -3.65 -16.52 -15.05
C GLN A 117 -3.71 -15.08 -15.57
N GLU A 118 -3.15 -14.16 -14.78
CA GLU A 118 -3.13 -12.74 -15.09
C GLU A 118 -1.71 -12.19 -15.00
N TYR A 119 -1.42 -11.18 -15.81
CA TYR A 119 -0.19 -10.41 -15.70
C TYR A 119 -0.47 -9.19 -14.82
N THR A 120 0.48 -8.90 -13.92
CA THR A 120 0.46 -7.69 -13.11
C THR A 120 1.65 -6.82 -13.50
N LEU A 121 1.37 -5.59 -13.85
CA LEU A 121 2.39 -4.59 -14.11
C LEU A 121 2.65 -3.79 -12.84
N GLN A 122 3.92 -3.64 -12.47
CA GLN A 122 4.36 -2.80 -11.38
C GLN A 122 5.07 -1.58 -11.95
N LEU A 123 4.69 -0.40 -11.45
CA LEU A 123 5.32 0.88 -11.76
C LEU A 123 6.05 1.31 -10.51
N LYS A 124 7.37 1.31 -10.55
CA LYS A 124 8.22 1.57 -9.38
C LYS A 124 8.79 2.97 -9.40
N GLY A 125 8.39 3.77 -8.42
CA GLY A 125 9.03 4.99 -8.02
C GLY A 125 9.58 4.82 -6.61
N GLN A 126 9.29 5.75 -5.72
CA GLN A 126 9.54 5.56 -4.28
C GLN A 126 8.57 4.52 -3.71
N MET A 127 7.37 4.45 -4.27
CA MET A 127 6.36 3.44 -3.97
C MET A 127 6.15 2.56 -5.19
N THR A 128 5.44 1.45 -5.00
CA THR A 128 5.06 0.56 -6.09
C THR A 128 3.58 0.74 -6.41
N HIS A 129 3.29 1.01 -7.68
CA HIS A 129 1.93 1.13 -8.20
C HIS A 129 1.66 -0.06 -9.10
N GLN A 130 0.44 -0.59 -9.09
CA GLN A 130 0.12 -1.83 -9.80
C GLN A 130 -1.08 -1.66 -10.71
N ALA A 131 -1.02 -2.33 -11.86
CA ALA A 131 -2.14 -2.47 -12.78
C ALA A 131 -2.22 -3.92 -13.25
N THR A 132 -3.43 -4.47 -13.32
CA THR A 132 -3.66 -5.78 -13.90
C THR A 132 -3.82 -5.61 -15.40
N LEU A 133 -3.08 -6.41 -16.18
CA LEU A 133 -3.11 -6.34 -17.64
C LEU A 133 -4.08 -7.38 -18.20
N GLY A 134 -4.79 -6.99 -19.25
CA GLY A 134 -5.67 -7.87 -20.02
C GLY A 134 -5.16 -8.08 -21.43
N VAL A 135 -6.05 -8.43 -22.33
CA VAL A 135 -5.71 -8.76 -23.73
C VAL A 135 -5.80 -7.56 -24.68
N ASP A 136 -6.42 -6.47 -24.26
CA ASP A 136 -6.57 -5.26 -25.06
C ASP A 136 -5.37 -4.31 -24.86
N PRO A 137 -4.55 -4.07 -25.91
CA PRO A 137 -3.38 -3.19 -25.78
C PRO A 137 -3.72 -1.78 -25.28
N ARG A 138 -4.72 -1.14 -25.85
CA ARG A 138 -5.13 0.22 -25.44
C ARG A 138 -5.73 0.24 -24.05
N GLY A 139 -6.56 -0.74 -23.74
CA GLY A 139 -7.15 -0.89 -22.41
C GLY A 139 -6.11 -1.03 -21.34
N ASN A 140 -5.02 -1.70 -21.61
CA ASN A 140 -3.89 -1.83 -20.67
C ASN A 140 -3.25 -0.49 -20.37
N LEU A 141 -3.05 0.36 -21.38
CA LEU A 141 -2.51 1.70 -21.19
C LEU A 141 -3.44 2.56 -20.33
N THR A 142 -4.74 2.44 -20.54
CA THR A 142 -5.73 3.12 -19.70
C THR A 142 -5.66 2.66 -18.25
N ARG A 143 -5.52 1.37 -18.03
CA ARG A 143 -5.35 0.80 -16.67
C ARG A 143 -4.09 1.30 -15.99
N ILE A 144 -2.99 1.41 -16.73
CA ILE A 144 -1.72 1.93 -16.23
C ILE A 144 -1.86 3.40 -15.83
N ASP A 145 -2.44 4.21 -16.70
CA ASP A 145 -2.68 5.63 -16.39
C ASP A 145 -3.62 5.81 -15.20
N ASN A 146 -4.65 4.99 -15.08
CA ASN A 146 -5.56 5.01 -13.94
C ASN A 146 -4.85 4.64 -12.64
N ALA A 147 -3.96 3.66 -12.67
CA ALA A 147 -3.18 3.28 -11.48
C ALA A 147 -2.33 4.46 -11.00
N LEU A 148 -1.69 5.19 -11.90
CA LEU A 148 -0.92 6.38 -11.56
C LEU A 148 -1.82 7.53 -11.10
N ALA A 149 -2.98 7.69 -11.72
CA ALA A 149 -3.94 8.75 -11.37
C ALA A 149 -4.60 8.56 -10.00
N GLN A 150 -4.49 7.38 -9.41
CA GLN A 150 -5.04 7.10 -8.08
C GLN A 150 -4.16 7.60 -6.92
N MET A 151 -2.96 8.07 -7.20
CA MET A 151 -2.05 8.52 -6.14
C MET A 151 -2.65 9.56 -5.20
N PRO A 152 -3.35 10.62 -5.68
CA PRO A 152 -3.95 11.59 -4.76
C PRO A 152 -4.98 10.97 -3.80
N GLN A 153 -5.79 10.03 -4.28
CA GLN A 153 -6.77 9.32 -3.44
C GLN A 153 -6.07 8.42 -2.42
N ARG A 154 -5.02 7.72 -2.83
CA ARG A 154 -4.20 6.90 -1.94
C ARG A 154 -3.54 7.76 -0.86
N LEU A 155 -3.05 8.93 -1.22
CA LEU A 155 -2.44 9.88 -0.28
C LEU A 155 -3.45 10.32 0.78
N GLU A 156 -4.66 10.71 0.37
CA GLU A 156 -5.72 11.09 1.30
C GLU A 156 -6.11 9.94 2.22
N SER A 157 -6.19 8.72 1.70
CA SER A 157 -6.50 7.52 2.48
C SER A 157 -5.43 7.23 3.53
N VAL A 158 -4.15 7.33 3.17
CA VAL A 158 -3.04 7.10 4.11
C VAL A 158 -3.00 8.20 5.18
N LYS A 159 -3.25 9.45 4.80
CA LYS A 159 -3.35 10.56 5.76
C LYS A 159 -4.46 10.33 6.78
N ALA A 160 -5.62 9.86 6.33
CA ALA A 160 -6.74 9.52 7.21
C ALA A 160 -6.39 8.36 8.14
N GLN A 161 -5.69 7.34 7.65
CA GLN A 161 -5.21 6.23 8.48
C GLN A 161 -4.19 6.70 9.52
N LEU A 162 -3.31 7.59 9.16
CA LEU A 162 -2.35 8.18 10.10
C LEU A 162 -3.06 8.95 11.20
N ASP A 163 -4.05 9.76 10.84
CA ASP A 163 -4.87 10.50 11.82
C ASP A 163 -5.57 9.55 12.79
N ASN A 164 -6.15 8.46 12.28
CA ASN A 164 -6.74 7.40 13.09
C ASN A 164 -5.73 6.78 14.06
N LEU A 165 -4.51 6.54 13.61
CA LEU A 165 -3.44 6.00 14.47
C LEU A 165 -3.11 6.95 15.62
N TYR A 166 -3.05 8.25 15.35
CA TYR A 166 -2.83 9.25 16.40
C TYR A 166 -3.99 9.26 17.41
N GLN A 167 -5.23 9.16 16.93
CA GLN A 167 -6.41 9.10 17.80
C GLN A 167 -6.41 7.84 18.66
N GLN A 168 -6.10 6.69 18.07
CA GLN A 168 -5.99 5.43 18.79
C GLN A 168 -4.86 5.46 19.82
N GLN A 169 -3.72 6.06 19.45
CA GLN A 169 -2.60 6.24 20.37
C GLN A 169 -2.99 7.10 21.56
N ALA A 170 -3.68 8.22 21.34
CA ALA A 170 -4.16 9.11 22.40
C ALA A 170 -5.15 8.40 23.32
N ALA A 171 -6.09 7.64 22.74
CA ALA A 171 -7.05 6.85 23.51
C ALA A 171 -6.36 5.76 24.34
N ALA A 172 -5.35 5.11 23.79
CA ALA A 172 -4.58 4.09 24.50
C ALA A 172 -3.79 4.69 25.67
N LYS A 173 -3.20 5.87 25.50
CA LYS A 173 -2.51 6.60 26.57
C LYS A 173 -3.46 6.94 27.73
N GLU A 174 -4.66 7.37 27.40
CA GLU A 174 -5.69 7.69 28.39
C GLU A 174 -6.11 6.42 29.12
N GLU A 175 -6.35 5.33 28.41
CA GLU A 175 -6.77 4.06 28.97
C GLU A 175 -5.70 3.45 29.90
N VAL A 176 -4.43 3.50 29.52
CA VAL A 176 -3.31 3.03 30.36
C VAL A 176 -3.21 3.82 31.64
N GLY A 177 -3.54 5.11 31.63
CA GLY A 177 -3.53 5.96 32.81
C GLY A 177 -4.69 5.74 33.77
N ARG A 178 -5.73 4.97 33.39
CA ARG A 178 -6.89 4.73 34.27
C ARG A 178 -6.57 3.69 35.35
N PRO A 179 -6.89 3.97 36.63
CA PRO A 179 -6.74 2.96 37.67
C PRO A 179 -7.80 1.87 37.52
N PHE A 180 -7.50 0.70 38.07
CA PHE A 180 -8.49 -0.37 38.17
C PHE A 180 -9.57 0.02 39.17
N PRO A 181 -10.88 -0.05 38.82
CA PRO A 181 -11.98 0.34 39.68
C PRO A 181 -12.20 -0.59 40.87
#